data_70e22253ed0268a147b9b195c22d9c9c
#
_entry.id   70e22253ed0268a147b9b195c22d9c9c
#
_cell.length_a   1.000
_cell.length_b   1.000
_cell.length_c   1.000
_cell.angle_alpha   90.00
_cell.angle_beta   90.00
_cell.angle_gamma   90.00
#
_symmetry.space_group_name_H-M   'P 1'
#
loop_
_entity.id
_entity.type
_entity.pdbx_description
1 polymer ?
#
loop_
_entity_poly.entity_id
_entity_poly.type
_entity_poly.pdbx_seq_one_letter_code
_entity_poly.pdbx_strand_id
1 'polypeptide(L)'
;MYGSEILSSECRKTGNFNLPVKKKRDGSYKTEPGSLVFTCFTSDFLLADADEWRKDCWQMMKQRSDCMFYFFTKRIDRLSQCLPKDWGDGYENVIVGCTVENQKAADYRLPIFLSLPIKHKTIIAAPLIEKIDISKYLSPQIEEVAASGESGMSARVCDYNWILSLRAQCIEKDVPFCFHQTGAHFLKDGKTYFVKRKYQIAQAKKAGIDYKIGADSAPEQTEEIRLAGF
;
A
#
# COMPACT_ATOMS: atom_id res chain seq x y z
N MET A 1 11.17 -1.90 -5.59
CA MET A 1 11.59 -2.42 -6.91
C MET A 1 10.34 -2.48 -7.78
N TYR A 2 9.98 -1.39 -8.44
CA TYR A 2 8.90 -1.33 -9.44
C TYR A 2 9.30 -0.33 -10.52
N GLY A 3 10.45 -0.61 -11.16
CA GLY A 3 10.79 -0.02 -12.44
C GLY A 3 9.96 -0.70 -13.52
N SER A 4 9.71 -0.02 -14.60
CA SER A 4 8.86 -0.37 -15.73
C SER A 4 9.29 -1.58 -16.56
N GLU A 5 10.20 -2.39 -16.11
CA GLU A 5 10.60 -3.65 -16.73
C GLU A 5 10.54 -4.77 -15.69
N ILE A 6 9.33 -5.24 -15.41
CA ILE A 6 9.20 -6.65 -15.04
C ILE A 6 9.36 -7.41 -16.34
N LEU A 7 10.61 -7.68 -16.70
CA LEU A 7 10.89 -8.75 -17.64
C LEU A 7 10.17 -9.98 -17.09
N SER A 8 9.31 -10.56 -17.91
CA SER A 8 8.52 -11.76 -17.63
C SER A 8 9.42 -12.93 -17.28
N SER A 9 9.95 -12.94 -16.05
CA SER A 9 10.35 -14.19 -15.45
C SER A 9 9.06 -14.96 -15.17
N GLU A 10 9.01 -16.23 -15.49
CA GLU A 10 7.91 -17.10 -15.16
C GLU A 10 7.43 -16.85 -13.73
N CYS A 11 6.12 -16.67 -13.55
CA CYS A 11 5.53 -16.54 -12.23
C CYS A 11 5.76 -17.83 -11.46
N ARG A 12 6.35 -17.75 -10.26
CA ARG A 12 6.66 -18.93 -9.44
C ARG A 12 6.47 -18.67 -7.97
N LYS A 13 6.11 -19.72 -7.24
CA LYS A 13 6.07 -19.67 -5.77
C LYS A 13 7.45 -19.37 -5.21
N THR A 14 7.53 -18.43 -4.28
CA THR A 14 8.76 -18.17 -3.53
C THR A 14 8.97 -19.22 -2.44
N GLY A 15 10.20 -19.36 -1.91
CA GLY A 15 10.49 -20.26 -0.79
C GLY A 15 9.71 -19.95 0.50
N ASN A 16 9.13 -18.76 0.60
CA ASN A 16 8.33 -18.30 1.72
C ASN A 16 6.82 -18.39 1.49
N PHE A 17 6.37 -18.98 0.38
CA PHE A 17 4.95 -19.04 0.01
C PHE A 17 4.06 -19.55 1.15
N ASN A 18 4.46 -20.63 1.83
CA ASN A 18 3.71 -21.23 2.92
C ASN A 18 4.21 -20.83 4.33
N LEU A 19 4.99 -19.75 4.43
CA LEU A 19 5.55 -19.28 5.70
C LEU A 19 4.49 -19.05 6.80
N PRO A 20 3.30 -18.48 6.52
CA PRO A 20 2.29 -18.26 7.54
C PRO A 20 1.83 -19.52 8.27
N VAL A 21 1.81 -20.67 7.57
CA VAL A 21 1.35 -21.97 8.12
C VAL A 21 2.51 -22.90 8.44
N LYS A 22 3.75 -22.48 8.24
CA LYS A 22 4.94 -23.30 8.55
C LYS A 22 5.16 -23.41 10.05
N LYS A 23 5.33 -24.64 10.54
CA LYS A 23 5.52 -24.91 11.96
C LYS A 23 7.00 -25.01 12.36
N LYS A 24 7.28 -24.71 13.62
CA LYS A 24 8.53 -25.00 14.35
C LYS A 24 8.51 -26.46 14.83
N ARG A 25 9.60 -26.92 15.44
CA ARG A 25 9.71 -28.28 16.00
C ARG A 25 8.75 -28.54 17.16
N ASP A 26 8.40 -27.52 17.91
CA ASP A 26 7.47 -27.57 19.06
C ASP A 26 5.99 -27.55 18.64
N GLY A 27 5.71 -27.52 17.33
CA GLY A 27 4.36 -27.46 16.76
C GLY A 27 3.77 -26.07 16.62
N SER A 28 4.36 -25.02 17.18
CA SER A 28 3.95 -23.62 17.00
C SER A 28 4.21 -23.12 15.58
N TYR A 29 3.49 -22.09 15.14
CA TYR A 29 3.75 -21.47 13.85
C TYR A 29 5.03 -20.63 13.87
N LYS A 30 5.74 -20.57 12.73
CA LYS A 30 6.90 -19.68 12.56
C LYS A 30 6.51 -18.21 12.54
N THR A 31 5.33 -17.89 11.96
CA THR A 31 4.74 -16.56 12.02
C THR A 31 3.94 -16.46 13.32
N GLU A 32 4.30 -15.54 14.18
CA GLU A 32 3.69 -15.39 15.51
C GLU A 32 2.23 -14.90 15.38
N PRO A 33 1.31 -15.27 16.30
CA PRO A 33 -0.01 -14.70 16.40
C PRO A 33 0.04 -13.16 16.49
N GLY A 34 -0.96 -12.48 15.94
CA GLY A 34 -1.02 -11.01 15.89
C GLY A 34 -0.11 -10.37 14.83
N SER A 35 0.64 -11.16 14.04
CA SER A 35 1.50 -10.62 12.99
C SER A 35 0.69 -10.01 11.85
N LEU A 36 1.19 -8.88 11.30
CA LEU A 36 0.77 -8.35 10.00
C LEU A 36 1.63 -8.99 8.90
N VAL A 37 1.00 -9.76 8.03
CA VAL A 37 1.65 -10.50 6.95
C VAL A 37 1.42 -9.81 5.62
N PHE A 38 2.45 -9.16 5.07
CA PHE A 38 2.39 -8.62 3.72
C PHE A 38 2.52 -9.72 2.69
N THR A 39 1.51 -9.84 1.80
CA THR A 39 1.46 -10.88 0.78
C THR A 39 1.73 -10.32 -0.61
N CYS A 40 2.48 -11.06 -1.44
CA CYS A 40 2.82 -10.70 -2.83
C CYS A 40 3.51 -9.33 -2.97
N PHE A 41 4.39 -8.97 -2.04
CA PHE A 41 5.06 -7.66 -2.01
C PHE A 41 5.97 -7.42 -3.25
N THR A 42 6.42 -8.47 -3.91
CA THR A 42 7.27 -8.41 -5.11
C THR A 42 6.50 -8.61 -6.41
N SER A 43 5.17 -8.76 -6.33
CA SER A 43 4.27 -9.02 -7.46
C SER A 43 2.90 -8.40 -7.16
N ASP A 44 1.84 -8.94 -7.74
CA ASP A 44 0.46 -8.54 -7.51
C ASP A 44 -0.37 -9.77 -7.15
N PHE A 45 -1.12 -9.73 -6.05
CA PHE A 45 -1.91 -10.85 -5.57
C PHE A 45 -2.95 -11.33 -6.58
N LEU A 46 -3.42 -10.44 -7.44
CA LEU A 46 -4.44 -10.74 -8.48
C LEU A 46 -3.83 -11.00 -9.86
N LEU A 47 -2.52 -11.29 -9.95
CA LEU A 47 -1.88 -11.69 -11.19
C LEU A 47 -2.51 -12.99 -11.72
N ALA A 48 -2.87 -13.03 -13.03
CA ALA A 48 -3.54 -14.18 -13.64
C ALA A 48 -2.70 -15.46 -13.57
N ASP A 49 -1.39 -15.33 -13.81
CA ASP A 49 -0.44 -16.45 -13.78
C ASP A 49 -0.33 -17.14 -12.41
N ALA A 50 -0.85 -16.50 -11.36
CA ALA A 50 -0.86 -17.03 -10.00
C ALA A 50 -2.24 -17.57 -9.56
N ASP A 51 -3.22 -17.64 -10.45
CA ASP A 51 -4.60 -18.05 -10.13
C ASP A 51 -4.68 -19.43 -9.46
N GLU A 52 -3.87 -20.39 -9.94
CA GLU A 52 -3.82 -21.74 -9.38
C GLU A 52 -3.40 -21.76 -7.89
N TRP A 53 -2.55 -20.80 -7.49
CA TRP A 53 -2.00 -20.77 -6.12
C TRP A 53 -2.84 -19.92 -5.16
N ARG A 54 -3.74 -19.11 -5.68
CA ARG A 54 -4.55 -18.19 -4.86
C ARG A 54 -5.47 -18.93 -3.92
N LYS A 55 -5.99 -20.09 -4.32
CA LYS A 55 -6.78 -20.97 -3.46
C LYS A 55 -6.01 -21.36 -2.19
N ASP A 56 -4.73 -21.72 -2.33
CA ASP A 56 -3.88 -22.06 -1.19
C ASP A 56 -3.67 -20.84 -0.29
N CYS A 57 -3.51 -19.64 -0.88
CA CYS A 57 -3.38 -18.39 -0.11
C CYS A 57 -4.62 -18.11 0.74
N TRP A 58 -5.82 -18.23 0.17
CA TRP A 58 -7.08 -18.04 0.90
C TRP A 58 -7.23 -19.06 2.04
N GLN A 59 -6.85 -20.32 1.80
CA GLN A 59 -6.86 -21.34 2.86
C GLN A 59 -5.88 -20.99 3.99
N MET A 60 -4.68 -20.51 3.68
CA MET A 60 -3.72 -20.07 4.70
C MET A 60 -4.23 -18.89 5.50
N MET A 61 -4.83 -17.89 4.86
CA MET A 61 -5.43 -16.73 5.53
C MET A 61 -6.54 -17.16 6.49
N LYS A 62 -7.40 -18.07 6.05
CA LYS A 62 -8.48 -18.63 6.88
C LYS A 62 -7.95 -19.45 8.05
N GLN A 63 -6.92 -20.28 7.83
CA GLN A 63 -6.27 -21.09 8.87
C GLN A 63 -5.57 -20.22 9.92
N ARG A 64 -5.09 -19.04 9.52
CA ARG A 64 -4.35 -18.11 10.37
C ARG A 64 -5.18 -16.85 10.67
N SER A 65 -6.40 -17.06 11.15
CA SER A 65 -7.29 -15.97 11.61
C SER A 65 -6.71 -15.17 12.79
N ASP A 66 -5.65 -15.68 13.42
CA ASP A 66 -4.84 -15.03 14.45
C ASP A 66 -3.80 -14.03 13.88
N CYS A 67 -3.68 -13.90 12.56
CA CYS A 67 -2.80 -12.95 11.87
C CYS A 67 -3.61 -12.07 10.93
N MET A 68 -3.16 -10.84 10.70
CA MET A 68 -3.68 -9.98 9.65
C MET A 68 -2.90 -10.19 8.36
N PHE A 69 -3.58 -10.28 7.23
CA PHE A 69 -2.96 -10.39 5.91
C PHE A 69 -3.23 -9.14 5.10
N TYR A 70 -2.20 -8.57 4.52
CA TYR A 70 -2.30 -7.36 3.73
C TYR A 70 -1.72 -7.56 2.34
N PHE A 71 -2.52 -7.33 1.33
CA PHE A 71 -2.05 -7.21 -0.04
C PHE A 71 -2.59 -5.94 -0.70
N PHE A 72 -1.87 -5.43 -1.68
CA PHE A 72 -2.36 -4.35 -2.53
C PHE A 72 -2.22 -4.73 -4.00
N THR A 73 -3.10 -4.17 -4.82
CA THR A 73 -3.23 -4.57 -6.21
C THR A 73 -3.51 -3.38 -7.12
N LYS A 74 -3.01 -3.48 -8.34
CA LYS A 74 -3.40 -2.62 -9.47
C LYS A 74 -4.51 -3.23 -10.32
N ARG A 75 -4.93 -4.47 -9.99
CA ARG A 75 -5.89 -5.31 -10.75
C ARG A 75 -7.17 -5.53 -9.97
N ILE A 76 -7.68 -4.47 -9.33
CA ILE A 76 -8.86 -4.57 -8.46
C ILE A 76 -10.11 -5.08 -9.18
N ASP A 77 -10.21 -4.82 -10.49
CA ASP A 77 -11.23 -5.32 -11.39
C ASP A 77 -11.29 -6.85 -11.47
N ARG A 78 -10.19 -7.55 -11.12
CA ARG A 78 -10.15 -9.02 -11.07
C ARG A 78 -10.59 -9.59 -9.72
N LEU A 79 -10.73 -8.79 -8.67
CA LEU A 79 -10.92 -9.33 -7.32
C LEU A 79 -12.15 -10.24 -7.24
N SER A 80 -13.30 -9.82 -7.77
CA SER A 80 -14.56 -10.59 -7.68
C SER A 80 -14.42 -12.03 -8.19
N GLN A 81 -13.69 -12.23 -9.28
CA GLN A 81 -13.46 -13.58 -9.85
C GLN A 81 -12.39 -14.38 -9.11
N CYS A 82 -11.62 -13.72 -8.24
CA CYS A 82 -10.52 -14.31 -7.47
C CYS A 82 -10.92 -14.66 -6.03
N LEU A 83 -12.10 -14.24 -5.56
CA LEU A 83 -12.57 -14.47 -4.21
C LEU A 83 -12.94 -15.95 -3.97
N PRO A 84 -12.72 -16.48 -2.76
CA PRO A 84 -13.18 -17.81 -2.40
C PRO A 84 -14.72 -17.78 -2.21
N LYS A 85 -15.37 -18.95 -2.36
CA LYS A 85 -16.84 -19.06 -2.28
C LYS A 85 -17.42 -18.63 -0.93
N ASP A 86 -16.65 -18.72 0.12
CA ASP A 86 -17.02 -18.38 1.49
C ASP A 86 -16.53 -17.00 1.93
N TRP A 87 -16.21 -16.13 0.97
CA TRP A 87 -15.73 -14.77 1.25
C TRP A 87 -16.76 -13.90 2.00
N GLY A 88 -18.05 -14.01 1.65
CA GLY A 88 -19.13 -13.17 2.22
C GLY A 88 -18.85 -11.68 2.00
N ASP A 89 -18.93 -10.90 3.07
CA ASP A 89 -18.65 -9.46 3.07
C ASP A 89 -17.15 -9.15 3.29
N GLY A 90 -16.32 -10.17 3.30
CA GLY A 90 -14.87 -10.08 3.52
C GLY A 90 -14.39 -10.80 4.77
N TYR A 91 -13.17 -11.33 4.73
CA TYR A 91 -12.55 -11.90 5.91
C TYR A 91 -12.09 -10.81 6.87
N GLU A 92 -12.30 -11.03 8.18
CA GLU A 92 -11.91 -10.10 9.26
C GLU A 92 -10.41 -9.85 9.36
N ASN A 93 -9.63 -10.75 8.83
CA ASN A 93 -8.18 -10.71 8.92
C ASN A 93 -7.51 -10.43 7.57
N VAL A 94 -8.22 -9.82 6.62
CA VAL A 94 -7.67 -9.48 5.30
C VAL A 94 -7.87 -8.01 4.98
N ILE A 95 -6.76 -7.30 4.80
CA ILE A 95 -6.73 -5.91 4.35
C ILE A 95 -6.42 -5.89 2.85
N VAL A 96 -7.23 -5.18 2.09
CA VAL A 96 -7.02 -4.99 0.65
C VAL A 96 -6.65 -3.55 0.35
N GLY A 97 -5.51 -3.32 -0.27
CA GLY A 97 -5.08 -2.02 -0.75
C GLY A 97 -5.33 -1.87 -2.25
N CYS A 98 -6.03 -0.82 -2.65
CA CYS A 98 -6.16 -0.44 -4.06
C CYS A 98 -5.06 0.55 -4.43
N THR A 99 -4.16 0.16 -5.35
CA THR A 99 -3.07 1.02 -5.79
C THR A 99 -3.57 2.02 -6.83
N VAL A 100 -3.24 3.30 -6.62
CA VAL A 100 -3.53 4.40 -7.56
C VAL A 100 -2.29 5.27 -7.72
N GLU A 101 -1.69 5.27 -8.88
CA GLU A 101 -0.47 6.01 -9.16
C GLU A 101 -0.69 7.36 -9.84
N ASN A 102 -1.86 7.55 -10.47
CA ASN A 102 -2.27 8.74 -11.20
C ASN A 102 -3.79 8.88 -11.21
N GLN A 103 -4.31 10.02 -11.70
CA GLN A 103 -5.75 10.30 -11.71
C GLN A 103 -6.54 9.28 -12.53
N LYS A 104 -6.02 8.88 -13.69
CA LYS A 104 -6.66 7.86 -14.53
C LYS A 104 -6.84 6.54 -13.82
N ALA A 105 -5.81 6.10 -13.08
CA ALA A 105 -5.87 4.87 -12.29
C ALA A 105 -6.85 5.01 -11.11
N ALA A 106 -6.88 6.17 -10.45
CA ALA A 106 -7.82 6.46 -9.37
C ALA A 106 -9.27 6.42 -9.87
N ASP A 107 -9.58 7.14 -10.96
CA ASP A 107 -10.93 7.22 -11.51
C ASP A 107 -11.44 5.87 -12.06
N TYR A 108 -10.54 5.01 -12.51
CA TYR A 108 -10.91 3.66 -12.95
C TYR A 108 -11.08 2.69 -11.79
N ARG A 109 -10.11 2.64 -10.87
CA ARG A 109 -10.03 1.58 -9.85
C ARG A 109 -10.87 1.84 -8.61
N LEU A 110 -10.95 3.10 -8.13
CA LEU A 110 -11.61 3.40 -6.87
C LEU A 110 -13.13 3.15 -6.89
N PRO A 111 -13.89 3.47 -7.95
CA PRO A 111 -15.30 3.09 -8.01
C PRO A 111 -15.53 1.58 -7.90
N ILE A 112 -14.70 0.78 -8.58
CA ILE A 112 -14.75 -0.68 -8.49
C ILE A 112 -14.43 -1.12 -7.07
N PHE A 113 -13.31 -0.63 -6.50
CA PHE A 113 -12.85 -0.98 -5.17
C PHE A 113 -13.89 -0.72 -4.07
N LEU A 114 -14.54 0.45 -4.14
CA LEU A 114 -15.55 0.83 -3.14
C LEU A 114 -16.81 -0.04 -3.21
N SER A 115 -17.16 -0.56 -4.39
CA SER A 115 -18.33 -1.43 -4.57
C SER A 115 -18.10 -2.88 -4.13
N LEU A 116 -16.85 -3.28 -3.91
CA LEU A 116 -16.51 -4.66 -3.56
C LEU A 116 -16.76 -4.96 -2.07
N PRO A 117 -17.18 -6.20 -1.74
CA PRO A 117 -17.39 -6.65 -0.37
C PRO A 117 -16.04 -6.89 0.32
N ILE A 118 -15.42 -5.85 0.80
CA ILE A 118 -14.11 -5.87 1.49
C ILE A 118 -14.30 -5.17 2.82
N LYS A 119 -13.93 -5.80 3.93
CA LYS A 119 -14.04 -5.20 5.26
C LYS A 119 -12.98 -4.13 5.52
N HIS A 120 -11.73 -4.44 5.24
CA HIS A 120 -10.60 -3.55 5.50
C HIS A 120 -10.06 -2.99 4.18
N LYS A 121 -10.37 -1.73 3.90
CA LYS A 121 -10.02 -1.04 2.66
C LYS A 121 -8.95 0.03 2.89
N THR A 122 -7.88 0.00 2.10
CA THR A 122 -6.87 1.05 2.08
C THR A 122 -6.58 1.53 0.66
N ILE A 123 -6.18 2.78 0.49
CA ILE A 123 -5.76 3.33 -0.80
C ILE A 123 -4.26 3.52 -0.78
N ILE A 124 -3.57 3.02 -1.82
CA ILE A 124 -2.12 3.07 -1.93
C ILE A 124 -1.72 3.95 -3.12
N ALA A 125 -1.44 5.22 -2.86
CA ALA A 125 -0.91 6.15 -3.86
C ALA A 125 0.61 5.94 -4.03
N ALA A 126 0.97 4.80 -4.65
CA ALA A 126 2.37 4.37 -4.76
C ALA A 126 2.65 3.57 -6.05
N PRO A 127 3.63 4.02 -6.88
CA PRO A 127 4.29 5.30 -6.76
C PRO A 127 3.36 6.44 -7.19
N LEU A 128 3.30 7.50 -6.41
CA LEU A 128 2.57 8.72 -6.82
C LEU A 128 3.41 9.45 -7.86
N ILE A 129 2.88 9.60 -9.08
CA ILE A 129 3.60 10.12 -10.25
C ILE A 129 3.00 11.40 -10.85
N GLU A 130 1.88 11.84 -10.30
CA GLU A 130 1.24 13.12 -10.59
C GLU A 130 0.34 13.54 -9.42
N LYS A 131 -0.14 14.79 -9.44
CA LYS A 131 -1.17 15.26 -8.52
C LYS A 131 -2.48 14.51 -8.81
N ILE A 132 -3.10 13.96 -7.75
CA ILE A 132 -4.41 13.29 -7.85
C ILE A 132 -5.43 13.95 -6.93
N ASP A 133 -6.68 13.93 -7.35
CA ASP A 133 -7.84 14.26 -6.52
C ASP A 133 -8.70 13.01 -6.34
N ILE A 134 -8.70 12.48 -5.12
CA ILE A 134 -9.50 11.33 -4.72
C ILE A 134 -10.56 11.68 -3.66
N SER A 135 -10.78 12.96 -3.40
CA SER A 135 -11.68 13.46 -2.35
C SER A 135 -13.10 12.86 -2.43
N LYS A 136 -13.63 12.67 -3.64
CA LYS A 136 -14.95 12.06 -3.88
C LYS A 136 -15.03 10.56 -3.55
N TYR A 137 -13.89 9.91 -3.38
CA TYR A 137 -13.79 8.48 -3.07
C TYR A 137 -13.46 8.21 -1.58
N LEU A 138 -13.11 9.27 -0.83
CA LEU A 138 -12.79 9.15 0.58
C LEU A 138 -14.07 9.12 1.42
N SER A 139 -14.16 8.13 2.29
CA SER A 139 -15.28 7.91 3.20
C SER A 139 -14.81 7.05 4.38
N PRO A 140 -15.62 6.88 5.45
CA PRO A 140 -15.28 6.00 6.58
C PRO A 140 -15.01 4.54 6.22
N GLN A 141 -15.30 4.10 4.98
CA GLN A 141 -14.91 2.78 4.50
C GLN A 141 -13.39 2.65 4.25
N ILE A 142 -12.68 3.76 4.11
CA ILE A 142 -11.23 3.77 3.87
C ILE A 142 -10.51 3.96 5.20
N GLU A 143 -9.77 2.95 5.61
CA GLU A 143 -9.06 2.93 6.89
C GLU A 143 -7.75 3.73 6.84
N GLU A 144 -7.12 3.83 5.67
CA GLU A 144 -5.89 4.59 5.47
C GLU A 144 -5.65 4.91 3.99
N VAL A 145 -5.05 6.07 3.75
CA VAL A 145 -4.41 6.41 2.47
C VAL A 145 -2.91 6.49 2.69
N ALA A 146 -2.14 5.63 2.03
CA ALA A 146 -0.68 5.67 2.08
C ALA A 146 -0.11 6.25 0.77
N ALA A 147 0.82 7.19 0.88
CA ALA A 147 1.48 7.81 -0.26
C ALA A 147 2.99 7.49 -0.30
N SER A 148 3.52 7.24 -1.50
CA SER A 148 4.95 6.96 -1.70
C SER A 148 5.42 7.41 -3.07
N GLY A 149 6.63 7.97 -3.13
CA GLY A 149 7.36 8.12 -4.38
C GLY A 149 7.98 6.80 -4.87
N GLU A 150 8.46 6.80 -6.10
CA GLU A 150 9.08 5.65 -6.76
C GLU A 150 10.52 5.44 -6.30
N SER A 151 10.91 4.19 -6.05
CA SER A 151 12.29 3.81 -5.72
C SER A 151 13.05 3.36 -6.96
N GLY A 152 14.40 3.55 -6.95
CA GLY A 152 15.28 3.10 -8.02
C GLY A 152 15.93 4.26 -8.76
N MET A 153 16.98 3.96 -9.55
CA MET A 153 17.77 4.98 -10.25
C MET A 153 16.97 5.71 -11.34
N SER A 154 16.05 4.99 -11.99
CA SER A 154 15.18 5.53 -13.06
C SER A 154 13.83 5.97 -12.53
N ALA A 155 13.69 6.20 -11.21
CA ALA A 155 12.44 6.62 -10.60
C ALA A 155 11.98 7.97 -11.17
N ARG A 156 10.67 8.09 -11.35
CA ARG A 156 10.04 9.37 -11.68
C ARG A 156 10.07 10.29 -10.46
N VAL A 157 10.04 11.57 -10.71
CA VAL A 157 10.00 12.59 -9.65
C VAL A 157 8.67 12.50 -8.90
N CYS A 158 8.74 12.54 -7.56
CA CYS A 158 7.59 12.73 -6.70
C CYS A 158 7.63 14.15 -6.12
N ASP A 159 6.62 14.95 -6.39
CA ASP A 159 6.51 16.30 -5.85
C ASP A 159 5.88 16.27 -4.45
N TYR A 160 6.54 16.92 -3.50
CA TYR A 160 6.03 17.05 -2.12
C TYR A 160 4.66 17.72 -2.06
N ASN A 161 4.38 18.68 -2.97
CA ASN A 161 3.07 19.33 -3.03
C ASN A 161 1.94 18.35 -3.40
N TRP A 162 2.23 17.30 -4.15
CA TRP A 162 1.23 16.25 -4.42
C TRP A 162 0.89 15.47 -3.15
N ILE A 163 1.92 15.17 -2.35
CA ILE A 163 1.77 14.50 -1.05
C ILE A 163 0.93 15.37 -0.10
N LEU A 164 1.24 16.67 0.01
CA LEU A 164 0.48 17.61 0.84
C LEU A 164 -0.96 17.78 0.36
N SER A 165 -1.18 17.83 -0.95
CA SER A 165 -2.53 17.91 -1.54
C SER A 165 -3.37 16.67 -1.18
N LEU A 166 -2.77 15.48 -1.26
CA LEU A 166 -3.45 14.22 -0.92
C LEU A 166 -3.75 14.15 0.59
N ARG A 167 -2.79 14.56 1.43
CA ARG A 167 -3.00 14.70 2.88
C ARG A 167 -4.17 15.63 3.21
N ALA A 168 -4.25 16.78 2.56
CA ALA A 168 -5.33 17.76 2.81
C ALA A 168 -6.71 17.15 2.50
N GLN A 169 -6.84 16.38 1.42
CA GLN A 169 -8.07 15.66 1.10
C GLN A 169 -8.44 14.63 2.19
N CYS A 170 -7.45 13.92 2.71
CA CYS A 170 -7.65 12.94 3.78
C CYS A 170 -8.12 13.61 5.08
N ILE A 171 -7.51 14.73 5.46
CA ILE A 171 -7.93 15.51 6.64
C ILE A 171 -9.36 16.01 6.49
N GLU A 172 -9.71 16.59 5.33
CA GLU A 172 -11.07 17.08 5.05
C GLU A 172 -12.14 16.00 5.21
N LYS A 173 -11.80 14.76 4.89
CA LYS A 173 -12.71 13.60 4.93
C LYS A 173 -12.53 12.72 6.18
N ASP A 174 -11.70 13.17 7.12
CA ASP A 174 -11.36 12.43 8.36
C ASP A 174 -10.91 10.98 8.09
N VAL A 175 -10.02 10.82 7.09
CA VAL A 175 -9.41 9.53 6.73
C VAL A 175 -7.93 9.55 7.10
N PRO A 176 -7.40 8.54 7.80
CA PRO A 176 -5.98 8.45 8.14
C PRO A 176 -5.08 8.54 6.92
N PHE A 177 -3.96 9.26 7.06
CA PHE A 177 -2.97 9.43 6.01
C PHE A 177 -1.57 9.07 6.49
N CYS A 178 -0.81 8.34 5.67
CA CYS A 178 0.57 7.97 5.93
C CYS A 178 1.48 8.36 4.77
N PHE A 179 2.51 9.15 5.04
CA PHE A 179 3.59 9.40 4.08
C PHE A 179 4.70 8.35 4.26
N HIS A 180 4.61 7.26 3.51
CA HIS A 180 5.46 6.08 3.72
C HIS A 180 6.91 6.28 3.26
N GLN A 181 7.16 6.84 2.06
CA GLN A 181 8.51 7.14 1.57
C GLN A 181 8.56 8.24 0.51
N THR A 182 9.69 8.96 0.44
CA THR A 182 9.88 10.06 -0.52
C THR A 182 10.04 9.59 -1.97
N GLY A 183 10.50 8.36 -2.19
CA GLY A 183 11.03 7.95 -3.49
C GLY A 183 12.48 8.40 -3.69
N ALA A 184 13.06 8.01 -4.84
CA ALA A 184 14.47 8.31 -5.14
C ALA A 184 14.67 9.75 -5.66
N HIS A 185 13.74 10.26 -6.45
CA HIS A 185 13.75 11.63 -6.95
C HIS A 185 12.59 12.40 -6.31
N PHE A 186 12.93 13.33 -5.43
CA PHE A 186 11.94 14.05 -4.62
C PHE A 186 12.03 15.56 -4.85
N LEU A 187 10.96 16.17 -5.34
CA LEU A 187 10.87 17.60 -5.57
C LEU A 187 10.26 18.29 -4.35
N LYS A 188 10.97 19.26 -3.76
CA LYS A 188 10.50 20.09 -2.68
C LYS A 188 11.06 21.52 -2.85
N ASP A 189 10.21 22.54 -2.72
CA ASP A 189 10.58 23.96 -2.80
C ASP A 189 11.36 24.29 -4.08
N GLY A 190 10.91 23.74 -5.22
CA GLY A 190 11.54 23.94 -6.54
C GLY A 190 12.87 23.21 -6.75
N LYS A 191 13.34 22.45 -5.77
CA LYS A 191 14.59 21.70 -5.85
C LYS A 191 14.35 20.19 -5.87
N THR A 192 14.96 19.49 -6.81
CA THR A 192 14.92 18.02 -6.86
C THR A 192 16.10 17.43 -6.08
N TYR A 193 15.79 16.51 -5.19
CA TYR A 193 16.74 15.78 -4.36
C TYR A 193 16.81 14.33 -4.79
N PHE A 194 18.02 13.77 -4.84
CA PHE A 194 18.22 12.34 -4.95
C PHE A 194 18.30 11.74 -3.54
N VAL A 195 17.30 10.93 -3.16
CA VAL A 195 17.23 10.30 -1.85
C VAL A 195 17.59 8.81 -1.96
N LYS A 196 18.74 8.41 -1.42
CA LYS A 196 19.17 7.01 -1.41
C LYS A 196 18.11 6.12 -0.72
N ARG A 197 17.87 4.92 -1.24
CA ARG A 197 16.82 4.00 -0.79
C ARG A 197 16.74 3.85 0.74
N LYS A 198 17.90 3.70 1.40
CA LYS A 198 17.97 3.52 2.87
C LYS A 198 17.44 4.71 3.69
N TYR A 199 17.30 5.89 3.07
CA TYR A 199 16.83 7.10 3.74
C TYR A 199 15.39 7.50 3.37
N GLN A 200 14.79 6.91 2.32
CA GLN A 200 13.49 7.35 1.79
C GLN A 200 12.38 7.29 2.85
N ILE A 201 12.30 6.21 3.61
CA ILE A 201 11.32 6.06 4.71
C ILE A 201 11.63 7.03 5.86
N ALA A 202 12.90 7.12 6.25
CA ALA A 202 13.30 8.00 7.35
C ALA A 202 13.03 9.48 7.04
N GLN A 203 13.22 9.91 5.81
CA GLN A 203 12.93 11.28 5.37
C GLN A 203 11.42 11.55 5.35
N ALA A 204 10.60 10.60 4.89
CA ALA A 204 9.15 10.75 4.95
C ALA A 204 8.66 10.86 6.40
N LYS A 205 9.17 10.02 7.30
CA LYS A 205 8.83 10.11 8.75
C LYS A 205 9.24 11.44 9.38
N LYS A 206 10.39 12.00 8.99
CA LYS A 206 10.82 13.32 9.47
C LYS A 206 9.91 14.47 9.03
N ALA A 207 9.14 14.29 7.96
CA ALA A 207 8.17 15.30 7.53
C ALA A 207 7.06 15.51 8.58
N GLY A 208 6.79 14.51 9.44
CA GLY A 208 5.81 14.62 10.53
C GLY A 208 4.38 14.89 10.05
N ILE A 209 4.05 14.51 8.80
CA ILE A 209 2.78 14.87 8.16
C ILE A 209 1.74 13.75 8.14
N ASP A 210 2.01 12.63 8.81
CA ASP A 210 1.00 11.59 8.97
C ASP A 210 -0.23 12.16 9.70
N TYR A 211 -1.41 11.68 9.33
CA TYR A 211 -2.66 12.08 9.96
C TYR A 211 -3.38 10.86 10.54
N LYS A 212 -3.83 10.98 11.79
CA LYS A 212 -4.62 9.96 12.49
C LYS A 212 -5.90 10.58 13.02
N ILE A 213 -7.01 9.87 12.95
CA ILE A 213 -8.30 10.32 13.50
C ILE A 213 -8.14 10.56 15.01
N GLY A 214 -8.63 11.70 15.49
CA GLY A 214 -8.60 12.05 16.93
C GLY A 214 -7.21 12.38 17.49
N ALA A 215 -6.18 12.40 16.68
CA ALA A 215 -4.95 13.07 17.07
C ALA A 215 -5.23 14.58 17.03
N ASP A 216 -5.19 15.23 18.19
CA ASP A 216 -5.25 16.68 18.27
C ASP A 216 -4.40 17.28 17.16
N SER A 217 -4.97 18.28 16.49
CA SER A 217 -4.24 19.08 15.52
C SER A 217 -3.09 19.76 16.26
N ALA A 218 -2.01 19.02 16.47
CA ALA A 218 -0.75 19.60 16.90
C ALA A 218 -0.40 20.66 15.84
N PRO A 219 -0.04 21.89 16.27
CA PRO A 219 0.26 22.96 15.35
C PRO A 219 1.30 22.45 14.34
N GLU A 220 1.13 22.84 13.10
CA GLU A 220 2.11 22.66 12.03
C GLU A 220 3.51 23.11 12.51
N GLN A 221 4.21 22.22 13.19
CA GLN A 221 5.65 22.33 13.21
C GLN A 221 6.09 21.85 11.84
N THR A 222 6.19 22.78 10.92
CA THR A 222 7.00 22.66 9.71
C THR A 222 8.45 22.47 10.16
N GLU A 223 8.76 21.30 10.72
CA GLU A 223 10.15 20.89 10.80
C GLU A 223 10.62 20.81 9.35
N GLU A 224 11.48 21.75 8.99
CA GLU A 224 12.20 21.72 7.73
C GLU A 224 12.73 20.31 7.54
N ILE A 225 12.27 19.63 6.46
CA ILE A 225 12.94 18.42 6.02
C ILE A 225 14.34 18.85 5.62
N ARG A 226 15.29 18.78 6.55
CA ARG A 226 16.69 18.97 6.26
C ARG A 226 17.16 17.74 5.51
N LEU A 227 16.98 17.78 4.19
CA LEU A 227 17.64 16.85 3.30
C LEU A 227 19.12 17.18 3.39
N ALA A 228 19.87 16.39 4.15
CA ALA A 228 21.29 16.57 4.27
C ALA A 228 21.89 16.56 2.86
N GLY A 229 22.50 17.66 2.48
CA GLY A 229 23.28 17.76 1.27
C GLY A 229 24.40 16.73 1.32
N PHE A 230 24.58 16.00 0.22
CA PHE A 230 25.73 15.16 -0.04
C PHE A 230 26.65 15.86 -1.01
#